data_c996148b3770379129de42fd477ddb7d
#
_entry.id   c996148b3770379129de42fd477ddb7d
#
_cell.length_a   1.000
_cell.length_b   1.000
_cell.length_c   1.000
_cell.angle_alpha   90.00
_cell.angle_beta   90.00
_cell.angle_gamma   90.00
#
_symmetry.space_group_name_H-M   'P 1'
#
loop_
_entity.id
_entity.type
_entity.pdbx_description
1 polymer ?
#
loop_
_entity_poly.entity_id
_entity_poly.type
_entity_poly.pdbx_seq_one_letter_code
_entity_poly.pdbx_strand_id
1 'polypeptide(L)'
;MDVRPKKQASPKGQTPKPQAQPFPLPAPIRGWWLSSNLATPEPQTALALDNWVCTTTGIRARGGKNLYATLGDPVASLFTYKSGAIEEMFGATETDIYPLTVIGDPLVTPAADVTLQTSGSYSYTQFGTAGGDFLVLANGADDVLNYDGSAWTTPAITGATSADLSAVWTFASRIFFVEGDTQSAWYLPVDSIAGAATEFSLSGIFTKGGSLLFGAKWSLDAGDGLDDKCVFVSTEGEVAIYEGTNPGSASDWRKVGLYQMPKPMGKNAFIQAGGDLLIATDVGLIPISAAIKTDLGAIEGAAVSRPITPYWQRRSRELAATRWEVIKSAKANYMVISQPDDVDPTCLVVNLQTGAWSRFTGWDTQCLTYFSDLGYFGSTNGLVYQMEVGGSDEGELYTATYLGQFENFGAPGQQKTILQARPILVQSTISAPQLTFQVDYDETLPAPPSSAADSTTSTWDGALWDDGPRDSEDAATVAAEWVA
;
A
#
# COMPACT_ATOMS: atom_id res chain seq x y z
N MET A 1 -58.53 68.11 39.38
CA MET A 1 -57.14 67.51 39.41
C MET A 1 -57.24 66.16 38.88
N ASP A 2 -56.81 66.04 37.67
CA ASP A 2 -56.90 64.80 36.90
C ASP A 2 -55.51 64.07 36.96
N VAL A 3 -55.42 63.01 37.75
CA VAL A 3 -54.19 62.29 38.00
C VAL A 3 -54.15 61.08 36.99
N ARG A 4 -53.47 61.27 35.87
CA ARG A 4 -53.23 60.19 34.91
C ARG A 4 -52.14 59.25 35.49
N PRO A 5 -52.32 57.92 35.49
CA PRO A 5 -51.31 57.00 35.96
C PRO A 5 -50.18 56.96 34.95
N LYS A 6 -48.91 57.06 35.41
CA LYS A 6 -47.69 56.86 34.64
C LYS A 6 -47.62 55.39 34.15
N LYS A 7 -47.58 55.18 32.82
CA LYS A 7 -47.27 53.90 32.24
C LYS A 7 -45.86 53.49 32.71
N GLN A 8 -45.78 52.39 33.44
CA GLN A 8 -44.55 51.70 33.75
C GLN A 8 -43.95 51.12 32.44
N ALA A 9 -42.72 51.52 32.11
CA ALA A 9 -42.04 51.01 31.01
C ALA A 9 -41.74 49.51 31.28
N SER A 10 -42.17 48.63 30.38
CA SER A 10 -41.81 47.21 30.40
C SER A 10 -40.29 47.07 30.36
N PRO A 11 -39.70 46.21 31.18
CA PRO A 11 -38.26 45.95 31.10
C PRO A 11 -37.90 45.47 29.68
N LYS A 12 -36.94 46.14 29.04
CA LYS A 12 -36.37 45.70 27.77
C LYS A 12 -35.87 44.27 27.98
N GLY A 13 -36.53 43.30 27.34
CA GLY A 13 -36.09 41.92 27.34
C GLY A 13 -34.64 41.88 26.87
N GLN A 14 -33.75 41.41 27.72
CA GLN A 14 -32.39 41.10 27.32
C GLN A 14 -32.50 39.99 26.29
N THR A 15 -32.09 40.27 25.06
CA THR A 15 -31.88 39.25 24.05
C THR A 15 -30.96 38.18 24.65
N PRO A 16 -31.36 36.91 24.73
CA PRO A 16 -30.49 35.89 25.30
C PRO A 16 -29.19 35.91 24.54
N LYS A 17 -28.07 35.99 25.24
CA LYS A 17 -26.76 35.88 24.64
C LYS A 17 -26.69 34.52 23.94
N PRO A 18 -26.21 34.46 22.70
CA PRO A 18 -26.02 33.16 22.02
C PRO A 18 -25.16 32.28 22.92
N GLN A 19 -25.70 31.15 23.30
CA GLN A 19 -24.99 30.17 24.12
C GLN A 19 -24.15 29.28 23.18
N ALA A 20 -22.84 29.17 23.46
CA ALA A 20 -21.98 28.26 22.74
C ALA A 20 -22.47 26.82 22.91
N GLN A 21 -22.59 26.11 21.83
CA GLN A 21 -22.95 24.68 21.83
C GLN A 21 -21.73 23.85 21.44
N PRO A 22 -21.43 22.76 22.17
CA PRO A 22 -20.40 21.85 21.76
C PRO A 22 -20.86 21.04 20.53
N PHE A 23 -19.96 20.87 19.57
CA PHE A 23 -20.16 20.04 18.39
C PHE A 23 -19.04 19.00 18.34
N PRO A 24 -19.32 17.69 18.48
CA PRO A 24 -18.31 16.66 18.40
C PRO A 24 -17.99 16.36 16.93
N LEU A 25 -16.71 16.39 16.58
CA LEU A 25 -16.19 15.90 15.32
C LEU A 25 -15.63 14.49 15.53
N PRO A 26 -16.22 13.46 14.95
CA PRO A 26 -15.72 12.09 15.11
C PRO A 26 -14.43 11.90 14.34
N ALA A 27 -13.60 10.96 14.79
CA ALA A 27 -12.39 10.56 14.06
C ALA A 27 -12.72 10.02 12.64
N PRO A 28 -11.84 10.23 11.65
CA PRO A 28 -12.06 9.82 10.27
C PRO A 28 -11.79 8.31 10.07
N ILE A 29 -12.56 7.46 10.73
CA ILE A 29 -12.40 6.00 10.69
C ILE A 29 -12.66 5.39 9.30
N ARG A 30 -13.33 6.12 8.41
CA ARG A 30 -13.55 5.74 7.01
C ARG A 30 -12.42 6.23 6.09
N GLY A 31 -11.44 6.95 6.64
CA GLY A 31 -10.20 7.31 6.00
C GLY A 31 -10.28 8.49 5.02
N TRP A 32 -9.31 8.53 4.16
CA TRP A 32 -9.14 9.54 3.12
C TRP A 32 -10.16 9.36 2.00
N TRP A 33 -10.89 10.43 1.68
CA TRP A 33 -12.00 10.39 0.76
C TRP A 33 -12.10 11.65 -0.10
N LEU A 34 -11.75 11.53 -1.37
CA LEU A 34 -11.75 12.61 -2.35
C LEU A 34 -12.91 12.54 -3.36
N SER A 35 -13.67 11.46 -3.37
CA SER A 35 -14.70 11.19 -4.38
C SER A 35 -16.09 11.73 -4.01
N SER A 36 -16.18 12.61 -3.02
CA SER A 36 -17.44 13.24 -2.62
C SER A 36 -17.49 14.72 -2.98
N ASN A 37 -18.69 15.28 -2.99
CA ASN A 37 -18.87 16.70 -3.12
C ASN A 37 -18.55 17.38 -1.77
N LEU A 38 -17.73 18.44 -1.77
CA LEU A 38 -17.33 19.18 -0.58
C LEU A 38 -18.54 19.77 0.20
N ALA A 39 -19.63 20.08 -0.49
CA ALA A 39 -20.84 20.58 0.17
C ALA A 39 -21.69 19.49 0.86
N THR A 40 -21.49 18.23 0.47
CA THR A 40 -22.19 17.08 1.04
C THR A 40 -21.18 15.94 1.26
N PRO A 41 -20.26 16.14 2.22
CA PRO A 41 -19.17 15.20 2.44
C PRO A 41 -19.68 13.87 3.01
N GLU A 42 -18.92 12.82 2.76
CA GLU A 42 -19.12 11.53 3.38
C GLU A 42 -18.71 11.62 4.87
N PRO A 43 -19.56 11.21 5.81
CA PRO A 43 -19.26 11.36 7.24
C PRO A 43 -18.08 10.48 7.69
N GLN A 44 -17.34 10.93 8.69
CA GLN A 44 -16.19 10.26 9.26
C GLN A 44 -15.06 9.97 8.26
N THR A 45 -14.88 10.86 7.28
CA THR A 45 -13.80 10.83 6.30
C THR A 45 -12.93 12.07 6.42
N ALA A 46 -11.80 12.06 5.70
CA ALA A 46 -10.84 13.15 5.65
C ALA A 46 -10.57 13.58 4.20
N LEU A 47 -10.29 14.86 3.96
CA LEU A 47 -9.79 15.39 2.69
C LEU A 47 -8.30 15.14 2.52
N ALA A 48 -7.53 15.13 3.62
CA ALA A 48 -6.15 14.68 3.67
C ALA A 48 -5.93 13.83 4.92
N LEU A 49 -5.17 12.77 4.78
CA LEU A 49 -4.85 11.85 5.89
C LEU A 49 -3.46 11.25 5.65
N ASP A 50 -2.44 12.05 5.96
CA ASP A 50 -1.05 11.70 5.73
C ASP A 50 -0.38 11.22 7.01
N ASN A 51 0.31 10.08 6.92
CA ASN A 51 1.02 9.45 8.02
C ASN A 51 0.11 8.99 9.19
N TRP A 52 -1.15 8.70 8.88
CA TRP A 52 -2.10 8.08 9.79
C TRP A 52 -2.50 6.68 9.32
N VAL A 53 -2.80 5.81 10.25
CA VAL A 53 -3.40 4.49 10.02
C VAL A 53 -4.79 4.49 10.60
N CYS A 54 -5.78 4.23 9.77
CA CYS A 54 -7.17 4.07 10.23
C CYS A 54 -7.34 2.77 10.99
N THR A 55 -8.07 2.84 12.10
CA THR A 55 -8.49 1.68 12.89
C THR A 55 -10.01 1.61 12.93
N THR A 56 -10.56 0.61 13.56
CA THR A 56 -12.02 0.46 13.71
C THR A 56 -12.63 1.52 14.65
N THR A 57 -11.84 2.18 15.48
CA THR A 57 -12.32 3.10 16.53
C THR A 57 -11.74 4.52 16.43
N GLY A 58 -10.73 4.71 15.59
CA GLY A 58 -10.05 5.99 15.46
C GLY A 58 -8.95 5.96 14.41
N ILE A 59 -7.99 6.85 14.54
CA ILE A 59 -6.77 6.86 13.75
C ILE A 59 -5.55 6.86 14.70
N ARG A 60 -4.46 6.24 14.27
CA ARG A 60 -3.16 6.34 14.93
C ARG A 60 -2.10 6.87 13.98
N ALA A 61 -1.13 7.58 14.48
CA ALA A 61 0.05 7.88 13.67
C ALA A 61 0.73 6.57 13.23
N ARG A 62 1.34 6.58 12.04
CA ARG A 62 2.16 5.46 11.60
C ARG A 62 3.38 5.31 12.51
N GLY A 63 4.00 4.15 12.51
CA GLY A 63 5.37 4.01 13.01
C GLY A 63 6.36 4.70 12.08
N GLY A 64 7.58 4.88 12.56
CA GLY A 64 8.69 5.37 11.77
C GLY A 64 9.30 4.29 10.89
N LYS A 65 10.46 4.61 10.32
CA LYS A 65 11.33 3.67 9.61
C LYS A 65 12.73 3.69 10.22
N ASN A 66 13.39 2.55 10.23
CA ASN A 66 14.79 2.45 10.61
C ASN A 66 15.60 1.80 9.49
N LEU A 67 16.82 2.29 9.28
CA LEU A 67 17.76 1.67 8.37
C LEU A 67 18.01 0.22 8.81
N TYR A 68 17.83 -0.72 7.87
CA TYR A 68 18.06 -2.13 8.08
C TYR A 68 19.33 -2.64 7.38
N ALA A 69 19.55 -2.22 6.12
CA ALA A 69 20.73 -2.61 5.35
C ALA A 69 21.06 -1.57 4.27
N THR A 70 22.31 -1.54 3.84
CA THR A 70 22.83 -0.73 2.72
C THR A 70 23.31 -1.64 1.62
N LEU A 71 22.78 -1.51 0.40
CA LEU A 71 23.20 -2.27 -0.78
C LEU A 71 24.08 -1.46 -1.74
N GLY A 72 24.04 -0.12 -1.64
CA GLY A 72 24.88 0.79 -2.40
C GLY A 72 24.24 1.27 -3.71
N ASP A 73 23.51 0.40 -4.41
CA ASP A 73 22.76 0.72 -5.64
C ASP A 73 21.25 0.60 -5.40
N PRO A 74 20.38 1.25 -6.20
CA PRO A 74 18.93 1.20 -6.05
C PRO A 74 18.39 -0.21 -5.84
N VAL A 75 17.55 -0.37 -4.82
CA VAL A 75 16.98 -1.68 -4.48
C VAL A 75 15.79 -1.96 -5.39
N ALA A 76 15.95 -2.87 -6.33
CA ALA A 76 14.97 -3.16 -7.36
C ALA A 76 13.91 -4.18 -6.92
N SER A 77 14.27 -5.13 -6.05
CA SER A 77 13.35 -6.15 -5.52
C SER A 77 13.76 -6.60 -4.13
N LEU A 78 12.78 -6.97 -3.32
CA LEU A 78 12.94 -7.66 -2.05
C LEU A 78 12.10 -8.93 -2.07
N PHE A 79 12.64 -10.03 -1.61
CA PHE A 79 11.92 -11.31 -1.57
C PHE A 79 12.37 -12.19 -0.43
N THR A 80 11.53 -13.15 -0.07
CA THR A 80 11.76 -14.03 1.07
C THR A 80 11.66 -15.50 0.65
N TYR A 81 12.49 -16.31 1.28
CA TYR A 81 12.43 -17.76 1.24
C TYR A 81 11.91 -18.29 2.56
N LYS A 82 11.06 -19.32 2.51
CA LYS A 82 10.54 -19.96 3.72
C LYS A 82 10.47 -21.48 3.53
N SER A 83 11.06 -22.21 4.47
CA SER A 83 10.97 -23.67 4.55
C SER A 83 10.89 -24.10 6.00
N GLY A 84 9.76 -24.61 6.41
CA GLY A 84 9.50 -24.97 7.80
C GLY A 84 9.66 -23.78 8.76
N ALA A 85 10.68 -23.86 9.63
CA ALA A 85 11.02 -22.79 10.58
C ALA A 85 12.09 -21.83 10.04
N ILE A 86 12.69 -22.12 8.87
CA ILE A 86 13.69 -21.29 8.23
C ILE A 86 12.95 -20.21 7.44
N GLU A 87 13.33 -18.96 7.65
CA GLU A 87 12.86 -17.83 6.86
C GLU A 87 14.06 -16.94 6.56
N GLU A 88 14.26 -16.61 5.30
CA GLU A 88 15.41 -15.81 4.83
C GLU A 88 14.91 -14.68 3.93
N MET A 89 15.59 -13.54 4.00
CA MET A 89 15.30 -12.37 3.21
C MET A 89 16.48 -12.03 2.31
N PHE A 90 16.16 -11.62 1.09
CA PHE A 90 17.13 -11.18 0.08
C PHE A 90 16.69 -9.84 -0.52
N GLY A 91 17.69 -9.05 -0.93
CA GLY A 91 17.48 -7.82 -1.69
C GLY A 91 18.28 -7.86 -2.99
N ALA A 92 17.66 -7.41 -4.06
CA ALA A 92 18.31 -7.31 -5.36
C ALA A 92 18.47 -5.84 -5.78
N THR A 93 19.67 -5.50 -6.25
CA THR A 93 19.91 -4.33 -7.09
C THR A 93 19.81 -4.73 -8.57
N GLU A 94 20.10 -3.84 -9.51
CA GLU A 94 20.09 -4.23 -10.93
C GLU A 94 21.12 -5.32 -11.26
N THR A 95 22.23 -5.41 -10.51
CA THR A 95 23.36 -6.29 -10.83
C THR A 95 23.57 -7.43 -9.85
N ASP A 96 23.09 -7.35 -8.64
CA ASP A 96 23.49 -8.25 -7.57
C ASP A 96 22.33 -8.63 -6.65
N ILE A 97 22.40 -9.83 -6.04
CA ILE A 97 21.48 -10.29 -5.00
C ILE A 97 22.26 -10.45 -3.69
N TYR A 98 21.74 -9.87 -2.63
CA TYR A 98 22.35 -9.81 -1.32
C TYR A 98 21.52 -10.56 -0.27
N PRO A 99 22.15 -11.34 0.62
CA PRO A 99 21.47 -11.93 1.77
C PRO A 99 21.20 -10.85 2.83
N LEU A 100 19.95 -10.75 3.28
CA LEU A 100 19.50 -9.76 4.26
C LEU A 100 18.91 -10.37 5.53
N THR A 101 19.02 -11.67 5.71
CA THR A 101 18.44 -12.37 6.86
C THR A 101 19.07 -11.95 8.19
N VAL A 102 20.38 -11.76 8.20
CA VAL A 102 21.14 -11.32 9.37
C VAL A 102 22.08 -10.20 8.96
N ILE A 103 21.80 -9.00 9.39
CA ILE A 103 22.64 -7.83 9.15
C ILE A 103 23.45 -7.53 10.40
N GLY A 104 24.76 -7.46 10.25
CA GLY A 104 25.68 -7.10 11.35
C GLY A 104 25.71 -5.60 11.58
N ASP A 105 26.17 -4.85 10.59
CA ASP A 105 26.19 -3.39 10.58
C ASP A 105 25.35 -2.88 9.40
N PRO A 106 24.25 -2.16 9.64
CA PRO A 106 23.39 -1.64 8.57
C PRO A 106 24.09 -0.71 7.58
N LEU A 107 25.20 -0.12 7.94
CA LEU A 107 25.98 0.79 7.08
C LEU A 107 26.99 0.06 6.18
N VAL A 108 27.17 -1.24 6.37
CA VAL A 108 28.08 -2.06 5.57
C VAL A 108 27.32 -2.94 4.61
N THR A 109 27.59 -2.78 3.32
CA THR A 109 27.01 -3.63 2.28
C THR A 109 27.44 -5.07 2.48
N PRO A 110 26.52 -6.05 2.60
CA PRO A 110 26.85 -7.45 2.71
C PRO A 110 27.53 -7.95 1.42
N ALA A 111 28.22 -9.08 1.48
CA ALA A 111 28.71 -9.72 0.28
C ALA A 111 27.53 -10.27 -0.54
N ALA A 112 27.53 -10.04 -1.85
CA ALA A 112 26.50 -10.55 -2.73
C ALA A 112 26.61 -12.07 -2.90
N ASP A 113 25.48 -12.75 -2.89
CA ASP A 113 25.37 -14.18 -3.16
C ASP A 113 25.35 -14.46 -4.69
N VAL A 114 24.73 -13.57 -5.45
CA VAL A 114 24.67 -13.62 -6.92
C VAL A 114 25.12 -12.28 -7.47
N THR A 115 25.91 -12.30 -8.54
CA THR A 115 26.48 -11.10 -9.18
C THR A 115 26.29 -11.14 -10.69
N LEU A 116 26.53 -9.99 -11.34
CA LEU A 116 26.53 -9.86 -12.81
C LEU A 116 25.16 -10.13 -13.44
N GLN A 117 24.09 -9.78 -12.74
CA GLN A 117 22.76 -9.77 -13.32
C GLN A 117 22.58 -8.55 -14.22
N THR A 118 21.62 -8.61 -15.13
CA THR A 118 21.28 -7.54 -16.08
C THR A 118 20.08 -6.71 -15.57
N SER A 119 19.21 -7.33 -14.75
CA SER A 119 18.05 -6.67 -14.18
C SER A 119 17.71 -7.19 -12.79
N GLY A 120 17.50 -6.28 -11.85
CA GLY A 120 17.03 -6.59 -10.50
C GLY A 120 15.52 -6.69 -10.37
N SER A 121 14.75 -6.51 -11.46
CA SER A 121 13.28 -6.56 -11.44
C SER A 121 12.76 -7.99 -11.42
N TYR A 122 12.82 -8.62 -10.28
CA TYR A 122 12.36 -10.00 -10.14
C TYR A 122 10.85 -10.11 -9.89
N SER A 123 10.24 -11.12 -10.52
CA SER A 123 9.04 -11.79 -10.06
C SER A 123 9.48 -13.08 -9.37
N TYR A 124 8.82 -13.44 -8.26
CA TYR A 124 9.24 -14.60 -7.51
C TYR A 124 8.04 -15.41 -6.98
N THR A 125 8.30 -16.68 -6.75
CA THR A 125 7.35 -17.60 -6.13
C THR A 125 8.07 -18.66 -5.32
N GLN A 126 7.40 -19.18 -4.31
CA GLN A 126 7.88 -20.37 -3.60
C GLN A 126 7.22 -21.61 -4.16
N PHE A 127 7.98 -22.70 -4.26
CA PHE A 127 7.51 -23.97 -4.77
C PHE A 127 8.10 -25.14 -3.99
N GLY A 128 7.24 -25.96 -3.41
CA GLY A 128 7.63 -27.18 -2.71
C GLY A 128 7.55 -28.40 -3.61
N THR A 129 8.55 -29.25 -3.53
CA THR A 129 8.62 -30.55 -4.19
C THR A 129 9.02 -31.64 -3.18
N ALA A 130 9.02 -32.90 -3.59
CA ALA A 130 9.59 -33.98 -2.78
C ALA A 130 11.09 -33.79 -2.45
N GLY A 131 11.80 -32.97 -3.24
CA GLY A 131 13.22 -32.64 -3.04
C GLY A 131 13.47 -31.49 -2.10
N GLY A 132 12.45 -30.77 -1.64
CA GLY A 132 12.55 -29.60 -0.76
C GLY A 132 11.71 -28.41 -1.24
N ASP A 133 11.87 -27.30 -0.54
CA ASP A 133 11.24 -26.03 -0.86
C ASP A 133 12.23 -25.16 -1.64
N PHE A 134 11.76 -24.48 -2.64
CA PHE A 134 12.57 -23.63 -3.52
C PHE A 134 11.94 -22.24 -3.67
N LEU A 135 12.77 -21.21 -3.66
CA LEU A 135 12.42 -19.88 -4.11
C LEU A 135 12.85 -19.75 -5.57
N VAL A 136 11.93 -19.44 -6.46
CA VAL A 136 12.16 -19.33 -7.91
C VAL A 136 12.00 -17.89 -8.34
N LEU A 137 12.99 -17.35 -9.05
CA LEU A 137 13.06 -15.97 -9.52
C LEU A 137 13.12 -15.91 -11.05
N ALA A 138 12.43 -14.93 -11.64
CA ALA A 138 12.48 -14.63 -13.07
C ALA A 138 12.44 -13.11 -13.28
N ASN A 139 13.31 -12.54 -14.13
CA ASN A 139 13.36 -11.11 -14.41
C ASN A 139 13.16 -10.74 -15.89
N GLY A 140 13.32 -11.69 -16.81
CA GLY A 140 13.17 -11.47 -18.26
C GLY A 140 14.41 -10.88 -18.93
N ALA A 141 15.57 -10.95 -18.28
CA ALA A 141 16.85 -10.49 -18.81
C ALA A 141 18.01 -11.46 -18.50
N ASP A 142 17.85 -12.26 -17.45
CA ASP A 142 18.82 -13.24 -16.99
C ASP A 142 18.16 -14.60 -16.81
N ASP A 143 18.98 -15.66 -16.79
CA ASP A 143 18.46 -17.01 -16.54
C ASP A 143 17.69 -17.09 -15.22
N VAL A 144 16.64 -17.88 -15.22
CA VAL A 144 15.86 -18.19 -14.01
C VAL A 144 16.80 -18.68 -12.91
N LEU A 145 16.62 -18.16 -11.71
CA LEU A 145 17.36 -18.59 -10.52
C LEU A 145 16.43 -19.32 -9.56
N ASN A 146 16.98 -20.28 -8.85
CA ASN A 146 16.33 -20.89 -7.71
C ASN A 146 17.27 -21.01 -6.52
N TYR A 147 16.70 -20.83 -5.31
CA TYR A 147 17.35 -20.98 -4.03
C TYR A 147 16.73 -22.14 -3.27
N ASP A 148 17.56 -23.05 -2.74
CA ASP A 148 17.12 -24.28 -2.08
C ASP A 148 17.21 -24.24 -0.53
N GLY A 149 17.49 -23.06 0.03
CA GLY A 149 17.76 -22.85 1.46
C GLY A 149 19.25 -22.93 1.81
N SER A 150 20.13 -23.12 0.82
CA SER A 150 21.57 -23.16 1.01
C SER A 150 22.37 -22.52 -0.12
N ALA A 151 21.92 -22.63 -1.35
CA ALA A 151 22.65 -22.15 -2.52
C ALA A 151 21.71 -21.67 -3.64
N TRP A 152 22.17 -20.67 -4.37
CA TRP A 152 21.58 -20.22 -5.61
C TRP A 152 22.05 -21.09 -6.78
N THR A 153 21.13 -21.53 -7.61
CA THR A 153 21.41 -22.32 -8.80
C THR A 153 20.55 -21.90 -9.98
N THR A 154 21.00 -22.17 -11.18
CA THR A 154 20.24 -21.97 -12.42
C THR A 154 19.63 -23.31 -12.85
N PRO A 155 18.30 -23.47 -12.80
CA PRO A 155 17.63 -24.71 -13.16
C PRO A 155 17.79 -24.98 -14.68
N ALA A 156 17.99 -26.22 -15.05
CA ALA A 156 18.04 -26.61 -16.44
C ALA A 156 16.63 -26.62 -17.06
N ILE A 157 16.20 -25.48 -17.59
CA ILE A 157 14.94 -25.32 -18.32
C ILE A 157 15.24 -25.48 -19.81
N THR A 158 14.50 -26.35 -20.51
CA THR A 158 14.62 -26.55 -21.95
C THR A 158 13.26 -26.28 -22.61
N GLY A 159 13.29 -26.00 -23.92
CA GLY A 159 12.07 -25.63 -24.66
C GLY A 159 11.82 -24.14 -24.73
N ALA A 160 12.01 -23.41 -23.59
CA ALA A 160 12.00 -21.95 -23.53
C ALA A 160 13.43 -21.41 -23.41
N THR A 161 13.65 -20.15 -23.78
CA THR A 161 14.86 -19.40 -23.44
C THR A 161 14.70 -18.90 -21.99
N SER A 162 15.51 -19.44 -21.09
CA SER A 162 15.40 -19.18 -19.66
C SER A 162 15.48 -17.67 -19.34
N ALA A 163 16.36 -16.93 -20.03
CA ALA A 163 16.53 -15.49 -19.83
C ALA A 163 15.36 -14.63 -20.31
N ASP A 164 14.50 -15.14 -21.19
CA ASP A 164 13.33 -14.40 -21.67
C ASP A 164 12.12 -14.53 -20.69
N LEU A 165 12.24 -15.33 -19.64
CA LEU A 165 11.18 -15.58 -18.67
C LEU A 165 11.10 -14.44 -17.65
N SER A 166 10.03 -13.63 -17.72
CA SER A 166 9.93 -12.33 -17.02
C SER A 166 9.08 -12.33 -15.74
N ALA A 167 8.15 -13.26 -15.62
CA ALA A 167 7.33 -13.44 -14.44
C ALA A 167 7.11 -14.92 -14.15
N VAL A 168 6.87 -15.25 -12.86
CA VAL A 168 6.71 -16.62 -12.39
C VAL A 168 5.57 -16.74 -11.39
N TRP A 169 4.78 -17.81 -11.48
CA TRP A 169 3.77 -18.17 -10.48
C TRP A 169 3.56 -19.68 -10.43
N THR A 170 2.82 -20.14 -9.43
CA THR A 170 2.49 -21.56 -9.26
C THR A 170 1.01 -21.81 -9.47
N PHE A 171 0.68 -22.91 -10.16
CA PHE A 171 -0.68 -23.38 -10.32
C PHE A 171 -0.70 -24.89 -10.55
N ALA A 172 -1.61 -25.62 -9.89
CA ALA A 172 -1.81 -27.07 -10.05
C ALA A 172 -0.51 -27.87 -9.97
N SER A 173 0.29 -27.65 -8.91
CA SER A 173 1.61 -28.28 -8.69
C SER A 173 2.60 -28.10 -9.85
N ARG A 174 2.50 -27.00 -10.56
CA ARG A 174 3.42 -26.61 -11.64
C ARG A 174 3.91 -25.19 -11.46
N ILE A 175 5.10 -24.94 -11.96
CA ILE A 175 5.63 -23.59 -12.15
C ILE A 175 5.26 -23.12 -13.54
N PHE A 176 4.72 -21.92 -13.62
CA PHE A 176 4.43 -21.21 -14.85
C PHE A 176 5.31 -19.97 -14.95
N PHE A 177 5.68 -19.63 -16.18
CA PHE A 177 6.42 -18.43 -16.52
C PHE A 177 5.72 -17.65 -17.62
N VAL A 178 5.98 -16.35 -17.65
CA VAL A 178 5.66 -15.48 -18.78
C VAL A 178 6.91 -15.31 -19.63
N GLU A 179 6.81 -15.49 -20.92
CA GLU A 179 7.85 -15.08 -21.87
C GLU A 179 7.69 -13.58 -22.17
N GLY A 180 8.73 -12.81 -21.87
CA GLY A 180 8.73 -11.36 -22.02
C GLY A 180 8.36 -10.91 -23.43
N ASP A 181 7.62 -9.82 -23.55
CA ASP A 181 7.19 -9.20 -24.80
C ASP A 181 6.38 -10.11 -25.76
N THR A 182 5.93 -11.28 -25.30
CA THR A 182 5.10 -12.20 -26.07
C THR A 182 3.73 -12.41 -25.41
N GLN A 183 2.87 -13.19 -26.06
CA GLN A 183 1.60 -13.66 -25.48
C GLN A 183 1.67 -15.12 -25.06
N SER A 184 2.86 -15.60 -24.75
CA SER A 184 3.11 -17.00 -24.39
C SER A 184 3.41 -17.14 -22.91
N ALA A 185 2.78 -18.13 -22.28
CA ALA A 185 3.18 -18.68 -21.01
C ALA A 185 3.88 -20.02 -21.22
N TRP A 186 4.81 -20.33 -20.35
CA TRP A 186 5.51 -21.59 -20.32
C TRP A 186 5.26 -22.29 -18.98
N TYR A 187 5.13 -23.61 -18.99
CA TYR A 187 4.95 -24.36 -17.75
C TYR A 187 5.87 -25.58 -17.69
N LEU A 188 6.34 -25.87 -16.47
CA LEU A 188 7.16 -27.05 -16.18
C LEU A 188 6.29 -28.28 -15.90
N PRO A 189 6.90 -29.49 -15.94
CA PRO A 189 6.25 -30.73 -15.49
C PRO A 189 5.75 -30.58 -14.01
N VAL A 190 4.80 -31.43 -13.62
CA VAL A 190 4.28 -31.47 -12.24
C VAL A 190 5.43 -31.71 -11.26
N ASP A 191 5.38 -31.03 -10.11
CA ASP A 191 6.32 -31.17 -8.99
C ASP A 191 7.80 -31.04 -9.39
N SER A 192 8.08 -30.18 -10.40
CA SER A 192 9.43 -30.00 -10.94
C SER A 192 9.81 -28.52 -11.00
N ILE A 193 11.08 -28.22 -10.65
CA ILE A 193 11.70 -26.90 -10.78
C ILE A 193 12.55 -26.76 -12.05
N ALA A 194 12.71 -27.82 -12.81
CA ALA A 194 13.56 -27.90 -14.01
C ALA A 194 12.93 -28.82 -15.04
N GLY A 195 13.52 -28.92 -16.25
CA GLY A 195 13.13 -29.85 -17.29
C GLY A 195 12.57 -29.16 -18.52
N ALA A 196 11.85 -29.94 -19.35
CA ALA A 196 11.27 -29.44 -20.59
C ALA A 196 10.03 -28.59 -20.29
N ALA A 197 10.13 -27.29 -20.48
CA ALA A 197 9.00 -26.39 -20.46
C ALA A 197 8.14 -26.60 -21.72
N THR A 198 6.83 -26.46 -21.55
CA THR A 198 5.85 -26.54 -22.64
C THR A 198 5.19 -25.18 -22.81
N GLU A 199 5.09 -24.71 -24.03
CA GLU A 199 4.41 -23.43 -24.34
C GLU A 199 2.90 -23.57 -24.22
N PHE A 200 2.30 -22.54 -23.65
CA PHE A 200 0.87 -22.27 -23.70
C PHE A 200 0.64 -20.89 -24.30
N SER A 201 0.34 -20.85 -25.60
CA SER A 201 0.16 -19.59 -26.32
C SER A 201 -1.24 -19.02 -26.14
N LEU A 202 -1.30 -17.74 -25.79
CA LEU A 202 -2.53 -16.93 -25.69
C LEU A 202 -2.74 -16.03 -26.92
N SER A 203 -1.89 -16.15 -27.96
CA SER A 203 -1.94 -15.30 -29.15
C SER A 203 -3.26 -15.41 -29.94
N GLY A 204 -3.98 -16.52 -29.83
CA GLY A 204 -5.32 -16.71 -30.39
C GLY A 204 -6.46 -16.32 -29.43
N ILE A 205 -6.14 -15.89 -28.21
CA ILE A 205 -7.09 -15.57 -27.15
C ILE A 205 -7.15 -14.08 -26.95
N PHE A 206 -6.00 -13.41 -26.73
CA PHE A 206 -5.94 -11.96 -26.62
C PHE A 206 -6.22 -11.29 -27.97
N THR A 207 -7.02 -10.23 -27.95
CA THR A 207 -7.54 -9.57 -29.16
C THR A 207 -7.09 -8.11 -29.28
N LYS A 208 -6.56 -7.51 -28.19
CA LYS A 208 -6.15 -6.11 -28.16
C LYS A 208 -4.67 -5.87 -28.38
N GLY A 209 -3.93 -6.93 -28.67
CA GLY A 209 -2.47 -6.86 -28.79
C GLY A 209 -1.78 -6.79 -27.42
N GLY A 210 -0.58 -6.23 -27.40
CA GLY A 210 0.26 -6.23 -26.20
C GLY A 210 0.85 -7.61 -25.92
N SER A 211 1.43 -7.77 -24.73
CA SER A 211 2.07 -9.00 -24.27
C SER A 211 1.39 -9.52 -23.01
N LEU A 212 1.64 -10.77 -22.67
CA LEU A 212 1.29 -11.32 -21.35
C LEU A 212 2.16 -10.64 -20.29
N LEU A 213 1.55 -10.14 -19.23
CA LEU A 213 2.26 -9.40 -18.18
C LEU A 213 2.57 -10.28 -16.98
N PHE A 214 1.56 -10.99 -16.47
CA PHE A 214 1.72 -11.94 -15.37
C PHE A 214 0.61 -12.99 -15.40
N GLY A 215 0.80 -14.04 -14.63
CA GLY A 215 -0.23 -15.00 -14.28
C GLY A 215 -0.41 -15.10 -12.77
N ALA A 216 -1.56 -15.56 -12.35
CA ALA A 216 -1.87 -15.72 -10.94
C ALA A 216 -2.85 -16.87 -10.70
N LYS A 217 -2.85 -17.40 -9.49
CA LYS A 217 -3.90 -18.28 -8.99
C LYS A 217 -5.05 -17.42 -8.47
N TRP A 218 -6.27 -17.76 -8.83
CA TRP A 218 -7.49 -17.15 -8.30
C TRP A 218 -8.40 -18.24 -7.74
N SER A 219 -8.71 -18.13 -6.46
CA SER A 219 -9.62 -19.05 -5.76
C SER A 219 -10.81 -18.24 -5.24
N LEU A 220 -12.02 -18.70 -5.53
CA LEU A 220 -13.25 -18.10 -4.99
C LEU A 220 -13.41 -18.36 -3.49
N ASP A 221 -12.85 -19.47 -3.03
CA ASP A 221 -12.77 -19.80 -1.61
C ASP A 221 -11.32 -19.57 -1.13
N ALA A 222 -11.13 -19.06 0.07
CA ALA A 222 -9.80 -18.72 0.60
C ALA A 222 -8.91 -19.95 0.93
N GLY A 223 -9.07 -21.08 0.20
CA GLY A 223 -8.34 -22.33 0.37
C GLY A 223 -7.84 -22.93 -0.94
N ASP A 224 -7.11 -24.03 -0.84
CA ASP A 224 -6.76 -24.88 -1.97
C ASP A 224 -7.92 -25.83 -2.27
N GLY A 225 -8.53 -25.71 -3.45
CA GLY A 225 -9.67 -26.50 -3.86
C GLY A 225 -9.74 -26.77 -5.36
N LEU A 226 -10.72 -27.57 -5.76
CA LEU A 226 -11.00 -27.88 -7.18
C LEU A 226 -11.52 -26.65 -7.95
N ASP A 227 -11.87 -25.58 -7.25
CA ASP A 227 -12.41 -24.35 -7.85
C ASP A 227 -11.34 -23.31 -8.20
N ASP A 228 -10.05 -23.65 -7.99
CA ASP A 228 -8.94 -22.78 -8.35
C ASP A 228 -8.86 -22.55 -9.86
N LYS A 229 -8.65 -21.32 -10.23
CA LYS A 229 -8.53 -20.88 -11.61
C LYS A 229 -7.15 -20.29 -11.88
N CYS A 230 -6.63 -20.59 -13.05
CA CYS A 230 -5.43 -19.95 -13.56
C CYS A 230 -5.82 -18.70 -14.33
N VAL A 231 -5.24 -17.59 -13.96
CA VAL A 231 -5.52 -16.27 -14.56
C VAL A 231 -4.28 -15.82 -15.33
N PHE A 232 -4.50 -15.32 -16.53
CA PHE A 232 -3.47 -14.71 -17.37
C PHE A 232 -3.89 -13.27 -17.67
N VAL A 233 -3.02 -12.32 -17.38
CA VAL A 233 -3.31 -10.90 -17.51
C VAL A 233 -2.34 -10.26 -18.51
N SER A 234 -2.89 -9.59 -19.52
CA SER A 234 -2.10 -8.89 -20.54
C SER A 234 -1.78 -7.45 -20.13
N THR A 235 -0.79 -6.84 -20.79
CA THR A 235 -0.44 -5.41 -20.65
C THR A 235 -1.59 -4.49 -21.06
N GLU A 236 -2.51 -4.95 -21.91
CA GLU A 236 -3.70 -4.19 -22.34
C GLU A 236 -4.93 -4.44 -21.45
N GLY A 237 -4.76 -5.18 -20.35
CA GLY A 237 -5.81 -5.45 -19.37
C GLY A 237 -6.81 -6.54 -19.83
N GLU A 238 -6.48 -7.34 -20.82
CA GLU A 238 -7.25 -8.55 -21.10
C GLU A 238 -6.92 -9.62 -20.07
N VAL A 239 -7.95 -10.27 -19.53
CA VAL A 239 -7.86 -11.28 -18.48
C VAL A 239 -8.46 -12.58 -18.99
N ALA A 240 -7.62 -13.55 -19.29
CA ALA A 240 -8.03 -14.90 -19.67
C ALA A 240 -8.05 -15.82 -18.44
N ILE A 241 -9.17 -16.46 -18.18
CA ILE A 241 -9.38 -17.34 -17.03
C ILE A 241 -9.54 -18.78 -17.54
N TYR A 242 -8.77 -19.66 -16.93
CA TYR A 242 -8.77 -21.10 -17.22
C TYR A 242 -9.01 -21.91 -15.95
N GLU A 243 -9.60 -23.08 -16.12
CA GLU A 243 -9.77 -24.08 -15.08
C GLU A 243 -9.24 -25.44 -15.55
N GLY A 244 -8.92 -26.30 -14.61
CA GLY A 244 -8.29 -27.60 -14.85
C GLY A 244 -6.91 -27.68 -14.24
N THR A 245 -6.25 -28.82 -14.40
CA THR A 245 -4.93 -29.09 -13.77
C THR A 245 -3.83 -29.34 -14.78
N ASN A 246 -4.16 -29.66 -16.04
CA ASN A 246 -3.20 -30.01 -17.06
C ASN A 246 -3.36 -29.16 -18.32
N PRO A 247 -2.56 -28.10 -18.52
CA PRO A 247 -2.62 -27.22 -19.67
C PRO A 247 -2.36 -27.95 -21.02
N GLY A 248 -1.69 -29.08 -21.00
CA GLY A 248 -1.46 -29.92 -22.19
C GLY A 248 -2.65 -30.76 -22.61
N SER A 249 -3.73 -30.79 -21.88
CA SER A 249 -4.91 -31.62 -22.15
C SER A 249 -6.14 -30.76 -22.43
N ALA A 250 -6.58 -30.71 -23.68
CA ALA A 250 -7.78 -29.97 -24.06
C ALA A 250 -9.08 -30.47 -23.42
N SER A 251 -9.08 -31.68 -22.87
CA SER A 251 -10.21 -32.23 -22.13
C SER A 251 -10.26 -31.82 -20.67
N ASP A 252 -9.12 -31.42 -20.10
CA ASP A 252 -9.01 -30.97 -18.71
C ASP A 252 -8.87 -29.44 -18.62
N TRP A 253 -8.07 -28.84 -19.49
CA TRP A 253 -7.77 -27.41 -19.49
C TRP A 253 -8.78 -26.62 -20.31
N ARG A 254 -9.65 -25.89 -19.63
CA ARG A 254 -10.78 -25.21 -20.25
C ARG A 254 -10.75 -23.71 -20.00
N LYS A 255 -10.93 -22.92 -21.05
CA LYS A 255 -11.16 -21.48 -20.94
C LYS A 255 -12.52 -21.22 -20.31
N VAL A 256 -12.55 -20.52 -19.16
CA VAL A 256 -13.77 -20.05 -18.49
C VAL A 256 -14.28 -18.80 -19.19
N GLY A 257 -13.38 -17.86 -19.51
CA GLY A 257 -13.75 -16.62 -20.19
C GLY A 257 -12.54 -15.77 -20.52
N LEU A 258 -12.82 -14.71 -21.31
CA LEU A 258 -11.92 -13.60 -21.58
C LEU A 258 -12.67 -12.33 -21.17
N TYR A 259 -12.06 -11.56 -20.29
CA TYR A 259 -12.63 -10.35 -19.71
C TYR A 259 -11.72 -9.16 -19.96
N GLN A 260 -12.25 -7.96 -19.82
CA GLN A 260 -11.49 -6.73 -19.98
C GLN A 260 -11.51 -5.95 -18.68
N MET A 261 -10.34 -5.54 -18.24
CA MET A 261 -10.12 -4.60 -17.15
C MET A 261 -9.24 -3.42 -17.61
N PRO A 262 -9.12 -2.35 -16.82
CA PRO A 262 -8.13 -1.31 -17.07
C PRO A 262 -6.70 -1.84 -17.05
N LYS A 263 -5.73 -1.10 -17.60
CA LYS A 263 -4.35 -1.53 -17.73
C LYS A 263 -3.68 -1.73 -16.36
N PRO A 264 -3.04 -2.88 -16.11
CA PRO A 264 -2.30 -3.11 -14.88
C PRO A 264 -1.07 -2.20 -14.78
N MET A 265 -0.69 -1.82 -13.54
CA MET A 265 0.44 -0.93 -13.24
C MET A 265 1.79 -1.65 -13.11
N GLY A 266 1.85 -2.96 -13.37
CA GLY A 266 3.08 -3.73 -13.33
C GLY A 266 2.85 -5.21 -13.07
N LYS A 267 3.92 -6.00 -13.23
CA LYS A 267 3.86 -7.45 -13.04
C LYS A 267 3.72 -7.90 -11.59
N ASN A 268 4.07 -7.03 -10.63
CA ASN A 268 3.93 -7.27 -9.19
C ASN A 268 2.78 -6.44 -8.57
N ALA A 269 2.00 -5.74 -9.40
CA ALA A 269 0.94 -4.83 -8.97
C ALA A 269 -0.38 -5.55 -8.67
N PHE A 270 -0.33 -6.72 -8.05
CA PHE A 270 -1.51 -7.49 -7.69
C PHE A 270 -1.34 -8.21 -6.36
N ILE A 271 -2.43 -8.57 -5.73
CA ILE A 271 -2.41 -9.32 -4.47
C ILE A 271 -3.68 -10.16 -4.28
N GLN A 272 -3.52 -11.33 -3.69
CA GLN A 272 -4.66 -12.14 -3.27
C GLN A 272 -5.19 -11.64 -1.91
N ALA A 273 -6.44 -11.21 -1.88
CA ALA A 273 -7.12 -10.70 -0.69
C ALA A 273 -8.42 -11.46 -0.45
N GLY A 274 -8.40 -12.36 0.52
CA GLY A 274 -9.51 -13.30 0.73
C GLY A 274 -9.70 -14.21 -0.48
N GLY A 275 -10.94 -14.38 -0.93
CA GLY A 275 -11.30 -15.14 -2.12
C GLY A 275 -11.23 -14.34 -3.44
N ASP A 276 -10.48 -13.23 -3.49
CA ASP A 276 -10.39 -12.41 -4.71
C ASP A 276 -8.94 -12.02 -5.02
N LEU A 277 -8.68 -11.70 -6.28
CA LEU A 277 -7.42 -11.16 -6.76
C LEU A 277 -7.62 -9.67 -7.04
N LEU A 278 -6.93 -8.83 -6.29
CA LEU A 278 -6.92 -7.38 -6.48
C LEU A 278 -5.77 -6.99 -7.39
N ILE A 279 -6.05 -6.22 -8.42
CA ILE A 279 -5.04 -5.76 -9.39
C ILE A 279 -5.03 -4.24 -9.38
N ALA A 280 -3.85 -3.65 -9.14
CA ALA A 280 -3.65 -2.22 -9.29
C ALA A 280 -3.58 -1.86 -10.77
N THR A 281 -4.52 -1.03 -11.21
CA THR A 281 -4.68 -0.61 -12.60
C THR A 281 -4.55 0.90 -12.72
N ASP A 282 -4.52 1.42 -13.93
CA ASP A 282 -4.49 2.87 -14.20
C ASP A 282 -5.76 3.61 -13.71
N VAL A 283 -6.87 2.90 -13.49
CA VAL A 283 -8.14 3.46 -13.00
C VAL A 283 -8.30 3.29 -11.49
N GLY A 284 -7.79 2.20 -10.92
CA GLY A 284 -7.95 1.89 -9.51
C GLY A 284 -7.48 0.48 -9.13
N LEU A 285 -7.62 0.14 -7.86
CA LEU A 285 -7.42 -1.22 -7.35
C LEU A 285 -8.70 -2.03 -7.61
N ILE A 286 -8.66 -2.91 -8.61
CA ILE A 286 -9.84 -3.60 -9.13
C ILE A 286 -9.83 -5.07 -8.71
N PRO A 287 -10.91 -5.57 -8.07
CA PRO A 287 -11.09 -7.00 -7.86
C PRO A 287 -11.37 -7.71 -9.19
N ILE A 288 -10.77 -8.88 -9.41
CA ILE A 288 -11.01 -9.64 -10.65
C ILE A 288 -12.48 -10.08 -10.78
N SER A 289 -13.13 -10.36 -9.65
CA SER A 289 -14.56 -10.69 -9.61
C SER A 289 -15.46 -9.56 -10.12
N ALA A 290 -15.01 -8.30 -10.01
CA ALA A 290 -15.70 -7.15 -10.56
C ALA A 290 -15.52 -7.08 -12.08
N ALA A 291 -14.33 -7.35 -12.61
CA ALA A 291 -14.06 -7.37 -14.04
C ALA A 291 -14.90 -8.42 -14.78
N ILE A 292 -15.28 -9.50 -14.11
CA ILE A 292 -16.13 -10.55 -14.67
C ILE A 292 -17.60 -10.11 -14.76
N LYS A 293 -18.05 -9.25 -13.85
CA LYS A 293 -19.47 -8.90 -13.69
C LYS A 293 -19.86 -7.53 -14.24
N THR A 294 -18.88 -6.68 -14.52
CA THR A 294 -19.09 -5.26 -14.78
C THR A 294 -18.39 -4.86 -16.08
N ASP A 295 -19.07 -4.10 -16.92
CA ASP A 295 -18.49 -3.54 -18.14
C ASP A 295 -17.35 -2.55 -17.78
N LEU A 296 -16.35 -2.46 -18.66
CA LEU A 296 -15.18 -1.60 -18.48
C LEU A 296 -15.54 -0.14 -18.15
N GLY A 297 -16.60 0.39 -18.76
CA GLY A 297 -17.06 1.77 -18.52
C GLY A 297 -17.66 2.01 -17.13
N ALA A 298 -18.03 0.96 -16.40
CA ALA A 298 -18.63 1.04 -15.06
C ALA A 298 -17.71 0.47 -13.95
N ILE A 299 -16.56 -0.07 -14.33
CA ILE A 299 -15.67 -0.81 -13.42
C ILE A 299 -15.04 0.07 -12.33
N GLU A 300 -14.86 1.37 -12.61
CA GLU A 300 -14.37 2.34 -11.62
C GLU A 300 -15.24 2.36 -10.35
N GLY A 301 -16.56 2.19 -10.52
CA GLY A 301 -17.50 2.13 -9.40
C GLY A 301 -17.29 0.92 -8.47
N ALA A 302 -16.65 -0.15 -8.96
CA ALA A 302 -16.34 -1.35 -8.21
C ALA A 302 -14.89 -1.37 -7.65
N ALA A 303 -14.09 -0.32 -7.93
CA ALA A 303 -12.74 -0.21 -7.42
C ALA A 303 -12.74 -0.10 -5.88
N VAL A 304 -11.86 -0.86 -5.23
CA VAL A 304 -11.60 -0.73 -3.79
C VAL A 304 -11.04 0.67 -3.47
N SER A 305 -10.28 1.25 -4.41
CA SER A 305 -9.71 2.60 -4.32
C SER A 305 -10.68 3.72 -4.70
N ARG A 306 -11.97 3.44 -4.87
CA ARG A 306 -12.99 4.44 -5.23
C ARG A 306 -12.94 5.71 -4.34
N PRO A 307 -12.74 5.64 -3.02
CA PRO A 307 -12.64 6.83 -2.18
C PRO A 307 -11.57 7.84 -2.65
N ILE A 308 -10.48 7.36 -3.21
CA ILE A 308 -9.31 8.15 -3.60
C ILE A 308 -9.11 8.18 -5.12
N THR A 309 -10.12 7.89 -5.92
CA THR A 309 -10.05 7.84 -7.40
C THR A 309 -9.33 9.05 -8.02
N PRO A 310 -9.61 10.33 -7.64
CA PRO A 310 -8.94 11.47 -8.25
C PRO A 310 -7.41 11.47 -8.05
N TYR A 311 -6.96 11.09 -6.86
CA TYR A 311 -5.54 10.95 -6.56
C TYR A 311 -4.93 9.76 -7.31
N TRP A 312 -5.58 8.60 -7.26
CA TRP A 312 -5.12 7.38 -7.92
C TRP A 312 -4.88 7.60 -9.41
N GLN A 313 -5.88 8.13 -10.13
CA GLN A 313 -5.80 8.37 -11.57
C GLN A 313 -4.76 9.42 -11.96
N ARG A 314 -4.50 10.40 -11.10
CA ARG A 314 -3.40 11.33 -11.30
C ARG A 314 -2.05 10.61 -11.18
N ARG A 315 -1.83 9.88 -10.08
CA ARG A 315 -0.57 9.16 -9.83
C ARG A 315 -0.31 8.05 -10.85
N SER A 316 -1.34 7.31 -11.27
CA SER A 316 -1.17 6.27 -12.29
C SER A 316 -0.71 6.83 -13.63
N ARG A 317 -1.08 8.05 -13.98
CA ARG A 317 -0.60 8.73 -15.20
C ARG A 317 0.82 9.29 -15.04
N GLU A 318 1.13 9.88 -13.90
CA GLU A 318 2.46 10.39 -13.56
C GLU A 318 3.50 9.27 -13.49
N LEU A 319 3.13 8.14 -12.93
CA LEU A 319 3.98 7.00 -12.65
C LEU A 319 3.68 5.77 -13.54
N ALA A 320 3.21 5.99 -14.76
CA ALA A 320 2.83 4.91 -15.68
C ALA A 320 4.00 3.99 -16.08
N ALA A 321 5.23 4.48 -16.02
CA ALA A 321 6.45 3.74 -16.34
C ALA A 321 7.11 3.08 -15.12
N THR A 322 6.59 3.31 -13.91
CA THR A 322 7.14 2.76 -12.68
C THR A 322 6.52 1.41 -12.33
N ARG A 323 7.20 0.66 -11.50
CA ARG A 323 6.75 -0.67 -11.06
C ARG A 323 6.00 -0.55 -9.74
N TRP A 324 4.67 -0.55 -9.79
CA TRP A 324 3.88 -0.60 -8.58
C TRP A 324 3.93 -2.00 -7.98
N GLU A 325 3.93 -2.06 -6.68
CA GLU A 325 3.92 -3.31 -5.93
C GLU A 325 2.89 -3.24 -4.80
N VAL A 326 2.26 -4.38 -4.51
CA VAL A 326 1.21 -4.47 -3.50
C VAL A 326 1.56 -5.57 -2.52
N ILE A 327 1.64 -5.22 -1.24
CA ILE A 327 1.80 -6.21 -0.16
C ILE A 327 0.72 -6.05 0.90
N LYS A 328 0.45 -7.10 1.67
CA LYS A 328 -0.48 -7.05 2.80
C LYS A 328 0.17 -7.58 4.08
N SER A 329 -0.10 -6.91 5.18
CA SER A 329 0.20 -7.40 6.52
C SER A 329 -1.06 -7.95 7.17
N ALA A 330 -1.10 -9.25 7.40
CA ALA A 330 -2.19 -9.87 8.17
C ALA A 330 -2.16 -9.41 9.63
N LYS A 331 -0.97 -9.21 10.20
CA LYS A 331 -0.78 -8.78 11.60
C LYS A 331 -1.20 -7.33 11.82
N ALA A 332 -0.84 -6.44 10.89
CA ALA A 332 -1.18 -5.01 10.97
C ALA A 332 -2.56 -4.69 10.38
N ASN A 333 -3.24 -5.65 9.74
CA ASN A 333 -4.54 -5.50 9.09
C ASN A 333 -4.60 -4.39 8.03
N TYR A 334 -3.50 -4.14 7.35
CA TYR A 334 -3.47 -3.19 6.23
C TYR A 334 -2.69 -3.73 5.04
N MET A 335 -2.95 -3.14 3.89
CA MET A 335 -2.25 -3.34 2.64
C MET A 335 -1.47 -2.07 2.32
N VAL A 336 -0.26 -2.23 1.81
CA VAL A 336 0.60 -1.14 1.32
C VAL A 336 0.75 -1.29 -0.18
N ILE A 337 0.61 -0.18 -0.89
CA ILE A 337 0.83 -0.09 -2.33
C ILE A 337 1.96 0.89 -2.56
N SER A 338 3.06 0.38 -3.08
CA SER A 338 4.20 1.17 -3.51
C SER A 338 3.84 1.95 -4.77
N GLN A 339 4.25 3.21 -4.79
CA GLN A 339 4.16 4.12 -5.93
C GLN A 339 5.54 4.75 -6.11
N PRO A 340 6.49 4.03 -6.73
CA PRO A 340 7.88 4.49 -6.83
C PRO A 340 7.99 5.88 -7.43
N ASP A 341 8.45 6.84 -6.64
CA ASP A 341 8.64 8.24 -7.00
C ASP A 341 9.73 8.84 -6.11
N ASP A 342 10.80 9.31 -6.71
CA ASP A 342 11.94 9.93 -6.04
C ASP A 342 11.72 11.42 -5.71
N VAL A 343 10.71 12.04 -6.31
CA VAL A 343 10.40 13.48 -6.13
C VAL A 343 9.37 13.70 -5.02
N ASP A 344 8.30 12.89 -5.01
CA ASP A 344 7.24 12.93 -3.99
C ASP A 344 7.03 11.50 -3.45
N PRO A 345 7.97 11.01 -2.62
CA PRO A 345 7.96 9.63 -2.14
C PRO A 345 6.74 9.36 -1.26
N THR A 346 5.83 8.57 -1.77
CA THR A 346 4.58 8.23 -1.09
C THR A 346 4.20 6.78 -1.34
N CYS A 347 3.53 6.16 -0.37
CA CYS A 347 2.82 4.92 -0.59
C CYS A 347 1.37 5.00 -0.06
N LEU A 348 0.50 4.24 -0.68
CA LEU A 348 -0.90 4.16 -0.27
C LEU A 348 -1.08 3.04 0.75
N VAL A 349 -1.91 3.30 1.73
CA VAL A 349 -2.25 2.32 2.77
C VAL A 349 -3.75 2.18 2.87
N VAL A 350 -4.24 0.95 2.91
CA VAL A 350 -5.65 0.66 3.11
C VAL A 350 -5.84 -0.35 4.24
N ASN A 351 -6.71 -0.03 5.18
CA ASN A 351 -7.09 -0.96 6.23
C ASN A 351 -7.98 -2.07 5.65
N LEU A 352 -7.61 -3.33 5.86
CA LEU A 352 -8.29 -4.49 5.28
C LEU A 352 -9.67 -4.77 5.90
N GLN A 353 -9.92 -4.30 7.13
CA GLN A 353 -11.21 -4.48 7.81
C GLN A 353 -12.23 -3.41 7.43
N THR A 354 -11.78 -2.16 7.33
CA THR A 354 -12.67 -1.02 7.15
C THR A 354 -12.70 -0.49 5.73
N GLY A 355 -11.73 -0.86 4.88
CA GLY A 355 -11.53 -0.28 3.56
C GLY A 355 -11.08 1.18 3.58
N ALA A 356 -10.66 1.68 4.75
CA ALA A 356 -10.25 3.06 4.93
C ALA A 356 -8.85 3.31 4.38
N TRP A 357 -8.72 4.33 3.54
CA TRP A 357 -7.46 4.72 2.90
C TRP A 357 -6.74 5.79 3.70
N SER A 358 -5.42 5.77 3.60
CA SER A 358 -4.50 6.81 4.05
C SER A 358 -3.25 6.80 3.17
N ARG A 359 -2.36 7.78 3.37
CA ARG A 359 -1.13 7.92 2.62
C ARG A 359 0.05 8.06 3.58
N PHE A 360 1.14 7.32 3.32
CA PHE A 360 2.41 7.55 4.00
C PHE A 360 3.31 8.38 3.10
N THR A 361 3.91 9.42 3.64
CA THR A 361 4.81 10.35 2.94
C THR A 361 6.23 10.19 3.46
N GLY A 362 7.23 10.52 2.63
CA GLY A 362 8.63 10.45 2.98
C GLY A 362 9.23 9.02 2.94
N TRP A 363 8.48 8.04 2.45
CA TRP A 363 8.96 6.67 2.23
C TRP A 363 9.12 6.43 0.73
N ASP A 364 10.38 6.44 0.27
CA ASP A 364 10.74 6.10 -1.11
C ASP A 364 10.68 4.57 -1.27
N THR A 365 9.49 4.05 -1.53
CA THR A 365 9.24 2.62 -1.64
C THR A 365 9.38 2.16 -3.09
N GLN A 366 10.52 1.55 -3.45
CA GLN A 366 10.72 0.94 -4.76
C GLN A 366 10.18 -0.48 -4.82
N CYS A 367 10.38 -1.23 -3.77
CA CYS A 367 9.91 -2.60 -3.59
C CYS A 367 9.57 -2.85 -2.12
N LEU A 368 8.78 -3.88 -1.88
CA LEU A 368 8.19 -4.16 -0.57
C LEU A 368 8.25 -5.65 -0.25
N THR A 369 8.52 -6.02 1.00
CA THR A 369 8.38 -7.41 1.46
C THR A 369 7.99 -7.48 2.93
N TYR A 370 7.55 -8.66 3.37
CA TYR A 370 7.41 -9.03 4.78
C TYR A 370 8.39 -10.15 5.11
N PHE A 371 9.12 -9.95 6.19
CA PHE A 371 10.05 -10.94 6.74
C PHE A 371 9.85 -11.01 8.26
N SER A 372 9.66 -12.20 8.80
CA SER A 372 9.39 -12.42 10.23
C SER A 372 8.28 -11.52 10.79
N ASP A 373 7.18 -11.40 10.06
CA ASP A 373 6.01 -10.53 10.37
C ASP A 373 6.29 -9.02 10.41
N LEU A 374 7.48 -8.57 10.00
CA LEU A 374 7.86 -7.18 9.90
C LEU A 374 7.91 -6.74 8.44
N GLY A 375 7.51 -5.51 8.17
CA GLY A 375 7.55 -4.95 6.82
C GLY A 375 8.89 -4.31 6.50
N TYR A 376 9.34 -4.47 5.27
CA TYR A 376 10.57 -3.87 4.75
C TYR A 376 10.32 -3.25 3.39
N PHE A 377 11.05 -2.20 3.08
CA PHE A 377 11.07 -1.62 1.74
C PHE A 377 12.47 -1.26 1.29
N GLY A 378 12.70 -1.37 0.00
CA GLY A 378 13.90 -0.88 -0.65
C GLY A 378 13.68 0.50 -1.27
N SER A 379 14.73 1.31 -1.31
CA SER A 379 14.70 2.69 -1.82
C SER A 379 15.61 2.90 -3.03
N THR A 380 15.43 4.02 -3.72
CA THR A 380 16.28 4.44 -4.85
C THR A 380 17.73 4.71 -4.43
N ASN A 381 17.96 5.04 -3.16
CA ASN A 381 19.32 5.33 -2.65
C ASN A 381 20.10 4.07 -2.27
N GLY A 382 19.60 2.87 -2.55
CA GLY A 382 20.27 1.62 -2.19
C GLY A 382 20.14 1.22 -0.73
N LEU A 383 19.16 1.77 -0.02
CA LEU A 383 18.92 1.50 1.38
C LEU A 383 17.68 0.61 1.53
N VAL A 384 17.75 -0.31 2.47
CA VAL A 384 16.61 -1.13 2.89
C VAL A 384 16.18 -0.68 4.27
N TYR A 385 14.91 -0.39 4.41
CA TYR A 385 14.32 0.09 5.67
C TYR A 385 13.33 -0.91 6.23
N GLN A 386 13.32 -1.02 7.55
CA GLN A 386 12.24 -1.66 8.29
C GLN A 386 11.12 -0.66 8.55
N MET A 387 9.88 -1.04 8.25
CA MET A 387 8.67 -0.23 8.41
C MET A 387 8.06 -0.34 9.81
N GLU A 388 7.34 0.70 10.22
CA GLU A 388 6.52 0.72 11.46
C GLU A 388 7.34 0.50 12.73
N VAL A 389 8.56 1.05 12.80
CA VAL A 389 9.47 0.94 13.94
C VAL A 389 9.59 2.29 14.64
N GLY A 390 9.36 2.30 15.94
CA GLY A 390 9.47 3.54 16.73
C GLY A 390 8.45 4.61 16.31
N GLY A 391 8.81 5.87 16.51
CA GLY A 391 7.94 7.01 16.20
C GLY A 391 8.63 8.10 15.37
N SER A 392 9.81 7.82 14.80
CA SER A 392 10.57 8.75 13.96
C SER A 392 11.13 8.02 12.73
N ASP A 393 11.44 8.74 11.68
CA ASP A 393 12.10 8.22 10.49
C ASP A 393 13.62 8.39 10.70
N GLU A 394 14.32 7.33 11.15
CA GLU A 394 15.77 7.35 11.46
C GLU A 394 16.18 8.43 12.48
N GLY A 395 15.32 8.70 13.46
CA GLY A 395 15.52 9.77 14.42
C GLY A 395 14.97 11.13 14.00
N GLU A 396 14.61 11.30 12.73
CA GLU A 396 14.01 12.53 12.23
C GLU A 396 12.49 12.53 12.42
N LEU A 397 11.93 13.68 12.74
CA LEU A 397 10.49 13.83 12.91
C LEU A 397 9.79 13.85 11.56
N TYR A 398 8.65 13.19 11.49
CA TYR A 398 7.73 13.31 10.35
C TYR A 398 6.45 14.02 10.77
N THR A 399 5.77 14.65 9.82
CA THR A 399 4.48 15.31 10.05
C THR A 399 3.34 14.34 9.75
N ALA A 400 2.40 14.21 10.69
CA ALA A 400 1.15 13.51 10.47
C ALA A 400 0.03 14.54 10.30
N THR A 401 -0.56 14.60 9.10
CA THR A 401 -1.55 15.63 8.73
C THR A 401 -2.95 15.03 8.62
N TYR A 402 -3.92 15.72 9.19
CA TYR A 402 -5.33 15.43 9.04
C TYR A 402 -6.10 16.70 8.65
N LEU A 403 -6.70 16.69 7.46
CA LEU A 403 -7.68 17.70 7.03
C LEU A 403 -9.06 17.06 7.04
N GLY A 404 -9.93 17.52 7.94
CA GLY A 404 -11.31 17.05 8.05
C GLY A 404 -12.17 17.48 6.86
N GLN A 405 -13.36 16.89 6.76
CA GLN A 405 -14.39 17.38 5.84
C GLN A 405 -14.97 18.72 6.33
N PHE A 406 -15.41 19.55 5.40
CA PHE A 406 -16.06 20.82 5.74
C PHE A 406 -17.42 20.59 6.40
N GLU A 407 -17.59 21.16 7.59
CA GLU A 407 -18.78 20.98 8.40
C GLU A 407 -19.63 22.26 8.45
N ASN A 408 -20.91 22.11 8.23
CA ASN A 408 -21.86 23.22 8.37
C ASN A 408 -22.46 23.31 9.77
N PHE A 409 -22.07 22.44 10.71
CA PHE A 409 -22.53 22.38 12.11
C PHE A 409 -24.06 22.37 12.24
N GLY A 410 -24.75 21.74 11.29
CA GLY A 410 -26.21 21.66 11.26
C GLY A 410 -26.96 22.96 10.91
N ALA A 411 -26.25 24.03 10.55
CA ALA A 411 -26.85 25.33 10.23
C ALA A 411 -26.25 25.94 8.95
N PRO A 412 -26.58 25.40 7.76
CA PRO A 412 -26.06 25.92 6.50
C PRO A 412 -26.50 27.38 6.29
N GLY A 413 -25.63 28.20 5.72
CA GLY A 413 -25.92 29.61 5.39
C GLY A 413 -25.91 30.57 6.59
N GLN A 414 -25.58 30.11 7.80
CA GLN A 414 -25.43 30.97 8.97
C GLN A 414 -23.93 31.20 9.26
N GLN A 415 -23.62 32.46 9.62
CA GLN A 415 -22.27 32.78 10.11
C GLN A 415 -22.06 32.12 11.48
N LYS A 416 -20.90 31.47 11.63
CA LYS A 416 -20.50 30.77 12.85
C LYS A 416 -19.22 31.36 13.41
N THR A 417 -19.10 31.33 14.73
CA THR A 417 -17.86 31.72 15.42
C THR A 417 -17.41 30.55 16.27
N ILE A 418 -16.25 30.04 15.96
CA ILE A 418 -15.59 28.98 16.75
C ILE A 418 -14.92 29.66 17.93
N LEU A 419 -15.35 29.32 19.15
CA LEU A 419 -14.78 29.88 20.36
C LEU A 419 -13.62 29.03 20.90
N GLN A 420 -13.68 27.74 20.70
CA GLN A 420 -12.68 26.82 21.22
C GLN A 420 -12.73 25.50 20.41
N ALA A 421 -11.58 24.91 20.13
CA ALA A 421 -11.46 23.52 19.69
C ALA A 421 -10.57 22.75 20.67
N ARG A 422 -10.88 21.46 20.85
CA ARG A 422 -10.14 20.58 21.75
C ARG A 422 -9.92 19.23 21.07
N PRO A 423 -8.70 18.90 20.65
CA PRO A 423 -8.37 17.55 20.19
C PRO A 423 -8.40 16.58 21.39
N ILE A 424 -8.85 15.36 21.13
CA ILE A 424 -8.80 14.26 22.10
C ILE A 424 -7.80 13.24 21.56
N LEU A 425 -6.64 13.21 22.17
CA LEU A 425 -5.52 12.34 21.77
C LEU A 425 -5.17 11.39 22.91
N VAL A 426 -4.81 10.16 22.56
CA VAL A 426 -4.17 9.21 23.47
C VAL A 426 -2.71 9.12 23.03
N GLN A 427 -1.80 9.47 23.90
CA GLN A 427 -0.37 9.55 23.61
C GLN A 427 0.46 9.11 24.81
N SER A 428 1.62 8.54 24.56
CA SER A 428 2.59 8.14 25.59
C SER A 428 3.47 9.30 26.05
N THR A 429 3.73 10.25 25.15
CA THR A 429 4.49 11.48 25.40
C THR A 429 3.65 12.70 25.04
N ILE A 430 3.93 13.83 25.68
CA ILE A 430 3.21 15.06 25.40
C ILE A 430 3.59 15.55 24.01
N SER A 431 2.64 15.57 23.08
CA SER A 431 2.77 16.26 21.79
C SER A 431 1.83 17.47 21.79
N ALA A 432 2.26 18.56 21.19
CA ALA A 432 1.45 19.74 20.99
C ALA A 432 0.95 19.75 19.53
N PRO A 433 -0.29 19.26 19.26
CA PRO A 433 -0.82 19.32 17.90
C PRO A 433 -1.07 20.78 17.52
N GLN A 434 -0.70 21.13 16.30
CA GLN A 434 -1.06 22.40 15.71
C GLN A 434 -2.48 22.31 15.15
N LEU A 435 -3.33 23.29 15.47
CA LEU A 435 -4.71 23.37 15.01
C LEU A 435 -4.88 24.58 14.12
N THR A 436 -5.46 24.39 12.94
CA THR A 436 -5.88 25.47 12.04
C THR A 436 -7.32 25.27 11.63
N PHE A 437 -7.96 26.34 11.18
CA PHE A 437 -9.33 26.33 10.68
C PHE A 437 -9.34 26.85 9.26
N GLN A 438 -9.83 26.05 8.34
CA GLN A 438 -10.06 26.43 6.96
C GLN A 438 -11.54 26.77 6.75
N VAL A 439 -11.81 27.75 5.92
CA VAL A 439 -13.17 28.21 5.60
C VAL A 439 -13.33 28.28 4.07
N ASP A 440 -14.58 28.35 3.63
CA ASP A 440 -14.90 28.58 2.21
C ASP A 440 -14.32 27.52 1.24
N TYR A 441 -14.21 26.28 1.72
CA TYR A 441 -13.67 25.14 0.95
C TYR A 441 -12.20 25.31 0.52
N ASP A 442 -11.42 26.04 1.29
CA ASP A 442 -9.97 26.10 1.10
C ASP A 442 -9.32 24.82 1.64
N GLU A 443 -8.72 24.03 0.74
CA GLU A 443 -8.04 22.78 1.05
C GLU A 443 -6.52 22.96 1.23
N THR A 444 -6.03 24.21 1.24
CA THR A 444 -4.61 24.50 1.40
C THR A 444 -4.14 24.06 2.79
N LEU A 445 -3.22 23.11 2.81
CA LEU A 445 -2.63 22.70 4.08
C LEU A 445 -1.73 23.81 4.61
N PRO A 446 -1.76 24.10 5.91
CA PRO A 446 -0.83 25.04 6.51
C PRO A 446 0.59 24.50 6.47
N ALA A 447 1.57 25.37 6.71
CA ALA A 447 2.96 24.94 6.81
C ALA A 447 3.11 23.93 7.97
N PRO A 448 3.94 22.89 7.80
CA PRO A 448 4.25 21.97 8.90
C PRO A 448 4.71 22.75 10.14
N PRO A 449 4.41 22.27 11.36
CA PRO A 449 4.93 22.92 12.56
C PRO A 449 6.46 22.99 12.48
N SER A 450 7.02 24.17 12.83
CA SER A 450 8.48 24.30 12.90
C SER A 450 9.01 23.27 13.90
N SER A 451 10.00 22.49 13.50
CA SER A 451 10.65 21.49 14.33
C SER A 451 10.91 22.02 15.73
N ALA A 452 10.49 21.26 16.73
CA ALA A 452 10.79 21.51 18.14
C ALA A 452 10.43 22.92 18.62
N ALA A 453 9.17 23.22 18.82
CA ALA A 453 8.87 23.96 20.00
C ALA A 453 9.41 23.10 21.16
N ASP A 454 10.47 23.58 21.80
CA ASP A 454 10.97 22.96 23.01
C ASP A 454 9.81 22.56 23.91
N SER A 455 9.57 21.26 24.03
CA SER A 455 8.54 20.72 24.92
C SER A 455 8.91 20.91 26.40
N THR A 456 9.95 21.72 26.66
CA THR A 456 10.48 21.99 28.00
C THR A 456 9.73 23.09 28.75
N THR A 457 8.74 23.75 28.15
CA THR A 457 7.97 24.77 28.86
C THR A 457 6.48 24.68 28.61
N SER A 458 5.84 23.62 29.06
CA SER A 458 4.42 23.73 29.39
C SER A 458 4.29 24.31 30.79
N THR A 459 4.41 25.63 30.92
CA THR A 459 4.06 26.33 32.15
C THR A 459 2.54 26.51 32.20
N TRP A 460 1.87 25.62 32.90
CA TRP A 460 0.63 25.96 33.53
C TRP A 460 1.01 26.70 34.81
N ASP A 461 0.66 27.99 34.90
CA ASP A 461 0.75 28.77 36.14
C ASP A 461 2.16 29.04 36.69
N GLY A 462 3.20 29.08 35.83
CA GLY A 462 4.54 29.50 36.28
C GLY A 462 5.26 28.57 37.25
N ALA A 463 4.77 27.38 37.48
CA ALA A 463 5.39 26.36 38.32
C ALA A 463 5.96 25.20 37.45
N LEU A 464 7.24 24.98 37.56
CA LEU A 464 7.95 23.81 37.02
C LEU A 464 7.47 22.56 37.76
N TRP A 465 6.87 21.63 37.06
CA TRP A 465 6.62 20.28 37.56
C TRP A 465 7.70 19.35 37.03
N ASP A 466 8.59 18.96 37.94
CA ASP A 466 9.54 17.85 37.94
C ASP A 466 10.62 17.82 36.82
N ASP A 467 11.78 18.39 37.11
CA ASP A 467 13.05 18.25 36.37
C ASP A 467 13.75 16.90 36.67
N GLY A 468 13.11 15.79 36.38
CA GLY A 468 13.82 14.50 36.34
C GLY A 468 14.46 14.28 34.97
N PRO A 469 15.74 13.83 34.88
CA PRO A 469 16.29 13.44 33.56
C PRO A 469 15.55 12.21 33.08
N ARG A 470 14.82 12.38 31.98
CA ARG A 470 14.22 11.25 31.25
C ARG A 470 15.13 10.92 30.09
N ASP A 471 15.47 9.64 30.01
CA ASP A 471 16.25 9.08 28.93
C ASP A 471 15.65 9.46 27.57
N SER A 472 16.49 10.05 26.72
CA SER A 472 16.12 10.70 25.47
C SER A 472 15.93 9.73 24.28
N GLU A 473 15.69 8.44 24.54
CA GLU A 473 15.71 7.44 23.47
C GLU A 473 14.33 7.11 22.86
N ASP A 474 13.20 7.64 23.40
CA ASP A 474 11.86 7.29 22.88
C ASP A 474 10.94 8.49 22.56
N ALA A 475 11.47 9.69 22.42
CA ALA A 475 10.65 10.86 22.17
C ALA A 475 10.44 11.10 20.67
N ALA A 476 9.61 10.27 20.04
CA ALA A 476 9.04 10.65 18.77
C ALA A 476 7.98 11.74 18.98
N THR A 477 8.32 12.97 18.68
CA THR A 477 7.34 14.06 18.66
C THR A 477 6.58 13.98 17.34
N VAL A 478 5.40 13.38 17.35
CA VAL A 478 4.48 13.46 16.21
C VAL A 478 3.79 14.82 16.29
N ALA A 479 4.11 15.72 15.39
CA ALA A 479 3.33 16.92 15.17
C ALA A 479 2.04 16.52 14.44
N ALA A 480 0.92 16.51 15.15
CA ALA A 480 -0.38 16.26 14.53
C ALA A 480 -1.05 17.62 14.25
N GLU A 481 -1.37 17.86 13.00
CA GLU A 481 -2.10 19.02 12.58
C GLU A 481 -3.55 18.63 12.32
N TRP A 482 -4.47 19.37 12.97
CA TRP A 482 -5.91 19.21 12.78
C TRP A 482 -6.46 20.44 12.09
N VAL A 483 -7.10 20.25 10.94
CA VAL A 483 -7.82 21.29 10.24
C VAL A 483 -9.30 20.94 10.31
N ALA A 484 -10.12 21.81 10.87
CA ALA A 484 -11.57 21.66 11.00
C ALA A 484 -12.31 22.62 10.07
#